data_db464cae6b40898cae58ba51c1c9964d
#
_entry.id   db464cae6b40898cae58ba51c1c9964d
#
_cell.length_a   1.000
_cell.length_b   1.000
_cell.length_c   1.000
_cell.angle_alpha   90.00
_cell.angle_beta   90.00
_cell.angle_gamma   90.00
#
_symmetry.space_group_name_H-M   'P 1'
#
loop_
_entity.id
_entity.type
_entity.pdbx_description
1 polymer ?
#
loop_
_entity_poly.entity_id
_entity_poly.type
_entity_poly.pdbx_seq_one_letter_code
_entity_poly.pdbx_strand_id
1 'polypeptide(L)'
;MEIPENPRIAIVGGGSWATAIAKILLETNEHINWFMRNIETINAFKELNHNPRYLCSVDFDLSRISFTDNLDKLIARSDIIIFAIPSAFLKNVVAKATRPLKDKIVV
;
A
#
# COMPACT_ATOMS: atom_id res chain seq x y z
N MET A 1 -16.61 6.42 14.09
CA MET A 1 -16.14 6.64 12.70
C MET A 1 -17.01 5.85 11.74
N GLU A 2 -17.50 6.49 10.72
CA GLU A 2 -18.27 5.80 9.67
C GLU A 2 -17.35 5.28 8.59
N ILE A 3 -17.62 4.06 8.09
CA ILE A 3 -16.90 3.51 6.98
C ILE A 3 -17.61 3.96 5.69
N PRO A 4 -16.90 4.62 4.76
CA PRO A 4 -17.50 5.00 3.48
C PRO A 4 -18.03 3.79 2.73
N GLU A 5 -19.02 4.00 1.87
CA GLU A 5 -19.59 2.93 1.04
C GLU A 5 -18.54 2.29 0.13
N ASN A 6 -17.66 3.11 -0.45
CA ASN A 6 -16.54 2.65 -1.27
C ASN A 6 -15.22 3.15 -0.65
N PRO A 7 -14.73 2.50 0.42
CA PRO A 7 -13.54 2.99 1.10
C PRO A 7 -12.31 2.90 0.21
N ARG A 8 -11.45 3.92 0.33
CA ARG A 8 -10.16 3.93 -0.34
C ARG A 8 -9.18 3.15 0.52
N ILE A 9 -8.65 2.05 -0.01
CA ILE A 9 -7.80 1.13 0.74
C ILE A 9 -6.34 1.35 0.36
N ALA A 10 -5.48 1.37 1.35
CA ALA A 10 -4.05 1.52 1.18
C ALA A 10 -3.29 0.38 1.82
N ILE A 11 -2.14 0.04 1.22
CA ILE A 11 -1.20 -0.92 1.78
C ILE A 11 0.13 -0.20 2.01
N VAL A 12 0.74 -0.44 3.15
CA VAL A 12 2.09 0.03 3.49
C VAL A 12 3.02 -1.17 3.54
N GLY A 13 3.98 -1.21 2.65
CA GLY A 13 4.98 -2.27 2.61
C GLY A 13 5.23 -2.81 1.21
N GLY A 14 6.43 -3.34 0.98
CA GLY A 14 6.85 -3.85 -0.33
C GLY A 14 7.29 -5.31 -0.33
N GLY A 15 7.04 -6.05 0.75
CA GLY A 15 7.44 -7.43 0.88
C GLY A 15 6.45 -8.42 0.28
N SER A 16 6.70 -9.71 0.51
CA SER A 16 5.86 -10.77 -0.04
C SER A 16 4.44 -10.73 0.52
N TRP A 17 4.31 -10.44 1.80
CA TRP A 17 2.99 -10.38 2.44
C TRP A 17 2.16 -9.21 1.91
N ALA A 18 2.76 -8.02 1.83
CA ALA A 18 2.08 -6.86 1.25
C ALA A 18 1.64 -7.14 -0.19
N THR A 19 2.50 -7.78 -0.98
CA THR A 19 2.22 -8.12 -2.37
C THR A 19 1.05 -9.10 -2.48
N ALA A 20 1.01 -10.11 -1.63
CA ALA A 20 -0.09 -11.08 -1.59
C ALA A 20 -1.41 -10.41 -1.21
N ILE A 21 -1.40 -9.54 -0.20
CA ILE A 21 -2.58 -8.81 0.23
C ILE A 21 -3.08 -7.90 -0.89
N ALA A 22 -2.18 -7.21 -1.58
CA ALA A 22 -2.53 -6.34 -2.70
C ALA A 22 -3.26 -7.11 -3.80
N LYS A 23 -2.78 -8.30 -4.13
CA LYS A 23 -3.43 -9.14 -5.15
C LYS A 23 -4.84 -9.54 -4.73
N ILE A 24 -5.02 -9.93 -3.47
CA ILE A 24 -6.32 -10.28 -2.93
C ILE A 24 -7.28 -9.09 -2.97
N LEU A 25 -6.81 -7.91 -2.56
CA LEU A 25 -7.64 -6.71 -2.54
C LEU A 25 -8.10 -6.30 -3.93
N LEU A 26 -7.27 -6.48 -4.94
CA LEU A 26 -7.64 -6.14 -6.32
C LEU A 26 -8.67 -7.07 -6.93
N GLU A 27 -8.95 -8.22 -6.31
CA GLU A 27 -10.03 -9.09 -6.73
C GLU A 27 -11.41 -8.51 -6.39
N THR A 28 -11.50 -7.71 -5.33
CA THR A 28 -12.76 -7.16 -4.83
C THR A 28 -12.84 -5.63 -4.89
N ASN A 29 -11.73 -4.96 -5.14
CA ASN A 29 -11.66 -3.50 -5.19
C ASN A 29 -11.12 -3.05 -6.53
N GLU A 30 -11.68 -1.97 -7.08
CA GLU A 30 -11.24 -1.46 -8.37
C GLU A 30 -9.88 -0.78 -8.32
N HIS A 31 -9.53 -0.23 -7.15
CA HIS A 31 -8.29 0.55 -6.99
C HIS A 31 -7.74 0.43 -5.59
N ILE A 32 -6.40 0.41 -5.48
CA ILE A 32 -5.70 0.48 -4.19
C ILE A 32 -4.60 1.52 -4.25
N ASN A 33 -4.26 2.08 -3.08
CA ASN A 33 -3.09 2.92 -2.89
C ASN A 33 -2.01 2.05 -2.26
N TRP A 34 -0.77 2.15 -2.73
CA TRP A 34 0.30 1.29 -2.25
C TRP A 34 1.56 2.11 -1.97
N PHE A 35 1.96 2.13 -0.70
CA PHE A 35 3.18 2.78 -0.27
C PHE A 35 4.34 1.78 -0.24
N MET A 36 5.45 2.17 -0.84
CA MET A 36 6.74 1.50 -0.71
C MET A 36 7.79 2.58 -0.44
N ARG A 37 8.64 2.34 0.55
CA ARG A 37 9.65 3.33 0.96
C ARG A 37 10.72 3.60 -0.10
N ASN A 38 10.92 2.67 -1.02
CA ASN A 38 11.98 2.73 -2.00
C ASN A 38 11.41 3.01 -3.40
N ILE A 39 11.66 4.21 -3.92
CA ILE A 39 11.16 4.60 -5.24
C ILE A 39 11.72 3.72 -6.36
N GLU A 40 12.91 3.17 -6.20
CA GLU A 40 13.50 2.27 -7.18
C GLU A 40 12.69 0.98 -7.31
N THR A 41 12.18 0.46 -6.19
CA THR A 41 11.30 -0.71 -6.18
C THR A 41 9.98 -0.40 -6.89
N ILE A 42 9.40 0.78 -6.66
CA ILE A 42 8.18 1.21 -7.33
C ILE A 42 8.41 1.28 -8.85
N ASN A 43 9.51 1.88 -9.27
CA ASN A 43 9.82 2.03 -10.69
C ASN A 43 10.03 0.67 -11.35
N ALA A 44 10.72 -0.24 -10.69
CA ALA A 44 10.93 -1.61 -11.19
C ALA A 44 9.61 -2.36 -11.30
N PHE A 45 8.73 -2.21 -10.31
CA PHE A 45 7.40 -2.81 -10.33
C PHE A 45 6.59 -2.32 -11.53
N LYS A 46 6.61 -1.02 -11.79
CA LYS A 46 5.90 -0.41 -12.92
C LYS A 46 6.45 -0.89 -14.26
N GLU A 47 7.75 -1.10 -14.37
CA GLU A 47 8.38 -1.58 -15.59
C GLU A 47 8.06 -3.05 -15.85
N LEU A 48 8.05 -3.86 -14.82
CA LEU A 48 7.89 -5.31 -14.93
C LEU A 48 6.43 -5.81 -14.82
N ASN A 49 5.51 -4.98 -14.35
CA ASN A 49 4.12 -5.34 -14.01
C ASN A 49 4.02 -6.37 -12.88
N HIS A 50 5.08 -6.57 -12.13
CA HIS A 50 5.10 -7.43 -10.95
C HIS A 50 6.15 -6.94 -9.96
N ASN A 51 6.07 -7.45 -8.71
CA ASN A 51 7.08 -7.11 -7.71
C ASN A 51 8.44 -7.68 -8.14
N PRO A 52 9.51 -6.87 -8.16
CA PRO A 52 10.82 -7.34 -8.64
C PRO A 52 11.47 -8.41 -7.74
N ARG A 53 11.04 -8.53 -6.48
CA ARG A 53 11.66 -9.43 -5.50
C ARG A 53 10.76 -10.55 -5.02
N TYR A 54 9.44 -10.29 -4.95
CA TYR A 54 8.49 -11.20 -4.30
C TYR A 54 7.34 -11.49 -5.24
N LEU A 55 6.93 -12.77 -5.30
CA LEU A 55 5.82 -13.19 -6.14
C LEU A 55 5.96 -12.72 -7.59
N CYS A 56 7.16 -12.91 -8.16
CA CYS A 56 7.51 -12.40 -9.48
C CYS A 56 6.64 -12.99 -10.62
N SER A 57 5.98 -14.12 -10.38
CA SER A 57 5.08 -14.72 -11.36
C SER A 57 3.66 -14.13 -11.31
N VAL A 58 3.39 -13.23 -10.37
CA VAL A 58 2.08 -12.61 -10.21
C VAL A 58 2.09 -11.24 -10.86
N ASP A 59 1.35 -11.09 -11.97
CA ASP A 59 1.22 -9.82 -12.66
C ASP A 59 0.09 -8.99 -12.07
N PHE A 60 0.25 -7.67 -12.13
CA PHE A 60 -0.71 -6.70 -11.63
C PHE A 60 -1.17 -5.77 -12.75
N ASP A 61 -2.43 -5.37 -12.67
CA ASP A 61 -2.97 -4.29 -13.50
C ASP A 61 -2.59 -2.95 -12.86
N LEU A 62 -1.55 -2.32 -13.37
CA LEU A 62 -1.00 -1.10 -12.80
C LEU A 62 -1.95 0.10 -12.90
N SER A 63 -2.91 0.06 -13.81
CA SER A 63 -3.91 1.12 -13.91
C SER A 63 -4.82 1.21 -12.68
N ARG A 64 -4.83 0.15 -11.86
CA ARG A 64 -5.65 0.03 -10.66
C ARG A 64 -4.88 0.30 -9.38
N ILE A 65 -3.61 0.71 -9.49
CA ILE A 65 -2.73 0.91 -8.34
C ILE A 65 -2.13 2.31 -8.39
N SER A 66 -2.23 3.06 -7.30
CA SER A 66 -1.52 4.32 -7.10
C SER A 66 -0.35 4.08 -6.15
N PHE A 67 0.85 4.00 -6.70
CA PHE A 67 2.06 3.85 -5.92
C PHE A 67 2.55 5.19 -5.39
N THR A 68 3.09 5.20 -4.19
CA THR A 68 3.75 6.37 -3.61
C THR A 68 4.85 5.96 -2.63
N ASP A 69 5.90 6.76 -2.56
CA ASP A 69 6.92 6.67 -1.52
C ASP A 69 6.73 7.74 -0.44
N ASN A 70 5.60 8.46 -0.50
CA ASN A 70 5.25 9.52 0.45
C ASN A 70 4.08 9.04 1.32
N LEU A 71 4.36 8.74 2.59
CA LEU A 71 3.36 8.20 3.50
C LEU A 71 2.22 9.18 3.77
N ASP A 72 2.50 10.48 3.86
CA ASP A 72 1.48 11.50 4.08
C ASP A 72 0.48 11.56 2.93
N LYS A 73 0.95 11.42 1.69
CA LYS A 73 0.05 11.34 0.53
C LYS A 73 -0.85 10.12 0.60
N LEU A 74 -0.29 8.99 1.01
CA LEU A 74 -1.06 7.76 1.15
C LEU A 74 -2.16 7.94 2.19
N ILE A 75 -1.82 8.48 3.35
CA ILE A 75 -2.77 8.71 4.45
C ILE A 75 -3.88 9.65 3.99
N ALA A 76 -3.53 10.74 3.30
CA ALA A 76 -4.50 11.72 2.84
C ALA A 76 -5.53 11.13 1.85
N ARG A 77 -5.13 10.13 1.09
CA ARG A 77 -5.94 9.53 0.02
C ARG A 77 -6.63 8.24 0.41
N SER A 78 -6.52 7.82 1.67
CA SER A 78 -6.96 6.50 2.09
C SER A 78 -7.88 6.57 3.30
N ASP A 79 -8.83 5.65 3.36
CA ASP A 79 -9.76 5.51 4.49
C ASP A 79 -9.35 4.32 5.36
N ILE A 80 -8.85 3.26 4.74
CA ILE A 80 -8.38 2.05 5.40
C ILE A 80 -6.90 1.88 5.05
N ILE A 81 -6.05 1.72 6.05
CA ILE A 81 -4.61 1.57 5.86
C ILE A 81 -4.15 0.25 6.48
N ILE A 82 -3.60 -0.62 5.65
CA ILE A 82 -3.08 -1.92 6.08
C ILE A 82 -1.56 -1.84 6.14
N PHE A 83 -1.01 -2.01 7.35
CA PHE A 83 0.44 -2.04 7.54
C PHE A 83 0.92 -3.48 7.41
N ALA A 84 1.49 -3.80 6.25
CA ALA A 84 2.02 -5.13 5.95
C ALA A 84 3.55 -5.08 5.97
N ILE A 85 4.09 -4.70 7.12
CA ILE A 85 5.53 -4.62 7.38
C ILE A 85 5.83 -5.32 8.70
N PRO A 86 7.06 -5.82 8.91
CA PRO A 86 7.45 -6.40 10.20
C PRO A 86 7.27 -5.40 11.34
N SER A 87 6.77 -5.86 12.47
CA SER A 87 6.51 -5.01 13.63
C SER A 87 7.73 -4.23 14.10
N ALA A 88 8.92 -4.78 13.90
CA ALA A 88 10.19 -4.10 14.24
C ALA A 88 10.36 -2.78 13.46
N PHE A 89 9.77 -2.65 12.27
CA PHE A 89 9.89 -1.45 11.45
C PHE A 89 8.68 -0.54 11.50
N LEU A 90 7.58 -0.99 12.08
CA LEU A 90 6.32 -0.25 12.12
C LEU A 90 6.51 1.12 12.79
N LYS A 91 7.18 1.15 13.92
CA LYS A 91 7.43 2.38 14.67
C LYS A 91 8.18 3.41 13.84
N ASN A 92 9.20 2.97 13.10
CA ASN A 92 9.99 3.87 12.26
C ASN A 92 9.17 4.44 11.10
N VAL A 93 8.32 3.63 10.50
CA VAL A 93 7.46 4.06 9.40
C VAL A 93 6.44 5.08 9.89
N VAL A 94 5.76 4.78 11.00
CA VAL A 94 4.73 5.68 11.55
C VAL A 94 5.34 6.99 12.02
N ALA A 95 6.58 6.97 12.54
CA ALA A 95 7.27 8.18 12.99
C ALA A 95 7.55 9.16 11.86
N LYS A 96 7.61 8.70 10.61
CA LYS A 96 7.81 9.56 9.44
C LYS A 96 6.52 10.24 8.98
N ALA A 97 5.36 9.80 9.47
CA ALA A 97 4.09 10.39 9.10
C ALA A 97 3.88 11.68 9.87
N THR A 98 3.50 12.75 9.17
CA THR A 98 3.13 14.01 9.79
C THR A 98 1.62 14.19 9.88
N ARG A 99 0.86 13.39 9.10
CA ARG A 99 -0.60 13.41 9.14
C ARG A 99 -1.13 12.47 10.22
N PRO A 100 -2.19 12.89 10.94
CA PRO A 100 -2.79 12.02 11.94
C PRO A 100 -3.54 10.84 11.33
N LEU A 101 -3.51 9.71 12.01
CA LEU A 101 -4.21 8.49 11.61
C LEU A 101 -5.58 8.36 12.29
N LYS A 102 -5.98 9.31 13.12
CA LYS A 102 -7.15 9.17 13.98
C LYS A 102 -8.48 8.98 13.26
N ASP A 103 -8.59 9.48 12.03
CA ASP A 103 -9.80 9.35 11.22
C ASP A 103 -9.71 8.18 10.23
N LYS A 104 -8.73 7.30 10.43
CA LYS A 104 -8.47 6.18 9.53
C LYS A 104 -8.68 4.85 10.24
N ILE A 105 -9.06 3.83 9.46
CA ILE A 105 -9.06 2.46 9.95
C ILE A 105 -7.66 1.91 9.68
N VAL A 106 -7.01 1.44 10.74
CA VAL A 106 -5.64 0.93 10.67
C VAL A 106 -5.64 -0.56 11.02
N VAL A 107 -5.04 -1.34 10.13
CA VAL A 107 -4.97 -2.80 10.30
C VAL A 107 -3.51 -3.27 10.30
#